data_6c579743350d69c769e64872e2b7eed3
#
_entry.id   6c579743350d69c769e64872e2b7eed3
#
_cell.length_a   1.000
_cell.length_b   1.000
_cell.length_c   1.000
_cell.angle_alpha   90.00
_cell.angle_beta   90.00
_cell.angle_gamma   90.00
#
_symmetry.space_group_name_H-M   'P 1'
#
loop_
_entity.id
_entity.type
_entity.pdbx_description
1 polymer ?
#
loop_
_entity_poly.entity_id
_entity_poly.type
_entity_poly.pdbx_seq_one_letter_code
_entity_poly.pdbx_strand_id
1 'polypeptide(L)'
;DLADTFEEMTTKLQTNLSEISTQKKQMETILLHMSDGIIAFNMEGKVILINPAATRALSIMEEDTDFETIFKNVNIDINMEKIIYLEDWTSSEQKVKVKDRYLNLAFEILKDEKDRPAGVMVLIQDITEHVKLDNMRKEFVADVSHELKTPITSIMGYADTLLETDH
;
A
#
# COMPACT_ATOMS: atom_id res chain seq x y z
N ASP A 1 -16.08 9.42 52.32
CA ASP A 1 -15.48 10.73 52.49
C ASP A 1 -15.13 11.35 51.13
N LEU A 2 -15.45 12.62 50.97
CA LEU A 2 -15.23 13.40 49.77
C LEU A 2 -13.73 13.45 49.39
N ALA A 3 -12.85 13.55 50.39
CA ALA A 3 -11.40 13.58 50.18
C ALA A 3 -10.87 12.26 49.61
N ASP A 4 -11.37 11.11 50.14
CA ASP A 4 -10.97 9.79 49.66
C ASP A 4 -11.48 9.53 48.24
N THR A 5 -12.71 9.96 47.94
CA THR A 5 -13.29 9.86 46.60
C THR A 5 -12.49 10.69 45.59
N PHE A 6 -12.07 11.88 45.97
CA PHE A 6 -11.24 12.77 45.15
C PHE A 6 -9.87 12.17 44.90
N GLU A 7 -9.22 11.57 45.90
CA GLU A 7 -7.94 10.85 45.74
C GLU A 7 -8.07 9.65 44.79
N GLU A 8 -9.13 8.86 44.95
CA GLU A 8 -9.40 7.73 44.03
C GLU A 8 -9.57 8.19 42.60
N MET A 9 -10.35 9.28 42.38
CA MET A 9 -10.55 9.85 41.05
C MET A 9 -9.22 10.36 40.44
N THR A 10 -8.42 11.06 41.24
CA THR A 10 -7.12 11.56 40.81
C THR A 10 -6.15 10.44 40.43
N THR A 11 -6.07 9.40 41.27
CA THR A 11 -5.24 8.21 41.00
C THR A 11 -5.69 7.50 39.74
N LYS A 12 -7.00 7.34 39.57
CA LYS A 12 -7.58 6.71 38.39
C LYS A 12 -7.30 7.49 37.11
N LEU A 13 -7.41 8.81 37.15
CA LEU A 13 -7.07 9.71 36.07
C LEU A 13 -5.57 9.60 35.70
N GLN A 14 -4.69 9.60 36.70
CA GLN A 14 -3.26 9.45 36.49
C GLN A 14 -2.91 8.10 35.85
N THR A 15 -3.53 7.02 36.31
CA THR A 15 -3.37 5.68 35.75
C THR A 15 -3.84 5.64 34.29
N ASN A 16 -5.03 6.21 34.01
CA ASN A 16 -5.58 6.23 32.65
C ASN A 16 -4.69 7.06 31.70
N LEU A 17 -4.20 8.20 32.13
CA LEU A 17 -3.29 9.05 31.35
C LEU A 17 -1.97 8.32 31.07
N SER A 18 -1.44 7.62 32.08
CA SER A 18 -0.21 6.82 31.92
C SER A 18 -0.41 5.68 30.91
N GLU A 19 -1.54 5.00 30.96
CA GLU A 19 -1.89 3.92 30.00
C GLU A 19 -2.02 4.48 28.58
N ILE A 20 -2.71 5.60 28.39
CA ILE A 20 -2.87 6.27 27.10
C ILE A 20 -1.50 6.68 26.55
N SER A 21 -0.66 7.27 27.38
CA SER A 21 0.71 7.66 26.99
C SER A 21 1.56 6.47 26.56
N THR A 22 1.46 5.35 27.28
CA THR A 22 2.15 4.10 26.96
C THR A 22 1.67 3.54 25.63
N GLN A 23 0.36 3.47 25.42
CA GLN A 23 -0.24 2.99 24.18
C GLN A 23 0.15 3.87 22.99
N LYS A 24 0.15 5.20 23.17
CA LYS A 24 0.59 6.15 22.15
C LYS A 24 2.04 5.89 21.75
N LYS A 25 2.93 5.74 22.74
CA LYS A 25 4.34 5.47 22.50
C LYS A 25 4.58 4.13 21.79
N GLN A 26 3.82 3.10 22.14
CA GLN A 26 3.85 1.80 21.48
C GLN A 26 3.42 1.94 20.03
N MET A 27 2.35 2.68 19.76
CA MET A 27 1.85 2.93 18.40
C MET A 27 2.90 3.68 17.57
N GLU A 28 3.50 4.73 18.13
CA GLU A 28 4.58 5.47 17.47
C GLU A 28 5.76 4.58 17.13
N THR A 29 6.14 3.68 18.03
CA THR A 29 7.22 2.72 17.80
C THR A 29 6.89 1.75 16.67
N ILE A 30 5.66 1.23 16.64
CA ILE A 30 5.20 0.35 15.57
C ILE A 30 5.27 1.08 14.21
N LEU A 31 4.72 2.28 14.13
CA LEU A 31 4.71 3.08 12.90
C LEU A 31 6.13 3.41 12.41
N LEU A 32 7.03 3.70 13.34
CA LEU A 32 8.41 4.03 13.03
C LEU A 32 9.18 2.85 12.39
N HIS A 33 8.90 1.65 12.84
CA HIS A 33 9.62 0.43 12.43
C HIS A 33 8.89 -0.40 11.37
N MET A 34 7.70 0.02 10.94
CA MET A 34 6.99 -0.65 9.85
C MET A 34 7.75 -0.52 8.52
N SER A 35 7.79 -1.61 7.77
CA SER A 35 8.31 -1.61 6.40
C SER A 35 7.37 -0.94 5.42
N ASP A 36 6.07 -1.06 5.67
CA ASP A 36 5.04 -0.44 4.85
C ASP A 36 4.82 1.01 5.24
N GLY A 37 4.54 1.85 4.25
CA GLY A 37 4.22 3.25 4.47
C GLY A 37 2.77 3.46 4.86
N ILE A 38 2.52 4.36 5.78
CA ILE A 38 1.18 4.78 6.17
C ILE A 38 1.13 6.31 6.14
N ILE A 39 0.08 6.84 5.51
CA ILE A 39 -0.27 8.25 5.56
C ILE A 39 -1.76 8.34 5.88
N ALA A 40 -2.12 9.18 6.84
CA ALA A 40 -3.51 9.50 7.13
C ALA A 40 -3.76 10.99 6.85
N PHE A 41 -4.90 11.27 6.24
CA PHE A 41 -5.34 12.61 5.88
C PHE A 41 -6.68 12.89 6.54
N ASN A 42 -6.90 14.15 6.96
CA ASN A 42 -8.21 14.58 7.42
C ASN A 42 -9.14 14.88 6.23
N MET A 43 -10.36 15.30 6.49
CA MET A 43 -11.35 15.60 5.44
C MET A 43 -10.95 16.78 4.55
N GLU A 44 -10.10 17.67 5.02
CA GLU A 44 -9.53 18.77 4.24
C GLU A 44 -8.32 18.36 3.41
N GLY A 45 -7.93 17.10 3.47
CA GLY A 45 -6.78 16.57 2.73
C GLY A 45 -5.42 16.84 3.37
N LYS A 46 -5.40 17.30 4.62
CA LYS A 46 -4.15 17.56 5.33
C LYS A 46 -3.62 16.30 6.00
N VAL A 47 -2.31 16.12 5.97
CA VAL A 47 -1.64 15.00 6.64
C VAL A 47 -1.82 15.11 8.16
N ILE A 48 -2.38 14.08 8.76
CA ILE A 48 -2.51 13.95 10.21
C ILE A 48 -1.58 12.89 10.79
N LEU A 49 -1.09 11.98 9.96
CA LEU A 49 -0.15 10.95 10.35
C LEU A 49 0.65 10.48 9.13
N ILE A 50 1.96 10.33 9.32
CA ILE A 50 2.86 9.79 8.30
C ILE A 50 4.01 9.05 9.00
N ASN A 51 4.38 7.90 8.48
CA ASN A 51 5.54 7.18 8.99
C ASN A 51 6.76 7.33 8.05
N PRO A 52 7.98 7.02 8.52
CA PRO A 52 9.17 7.16 7.69
C PRO A 52 9.18 6.34 6.41
N ALA A 53 8.57 5.15 6.43
CA ALA A 53 8.47 4.31 5.23
C ALA A 53 7.68 4.99 4.10
N ALA A 54 6.59 5.67 4.43
CA ALA A 54 5.80 6.45 3.47
C ALA A 54 6.60 7.62 2.90
N THR A 55 7.32 8.34 3.75
CA THR A 55 8.18 9.45 3.34
C THR A 55 9.23 9.00 2.34
N ARG A 56 9.86 7.87 2.59
CA ARG A 56 10.86 7.30 1.68
C ARG A 56 10.24 6.80 0.37
N ALA A 57 9.13 6.09 0.45
CA ALA A 57 8.50 5.48 -0.73
C ALA A 57 8.03 6.51 -1.75
N LEU A 58 7.43 7.60 -1.29
CA LEU A 58 6.88 8.67 -2.14
C LEU A 58 7.80 9.88 -2.24
N SER A 59 8.96 9.87 -1.61
CA SER A 59 9.90 11.02 -1.58
C SER A 59 9.22 12.31 -1.09
N ILE A 60 8.45 12.21 -0.01
CA ILE A 60 7.69 13.31 0.56
C ILE A 60 8.63 14.26 1.29
N MET A 61 8.48 15.56 1.03
CA MET A 61 9.24 16.61 1.72
C MET A 61 8.41 17.21 2.87
N GLU A 62 9.08 17.91 3.79
CA GLU A 62 8.40 18.52 4.95
C GLU A 62 7.31 19.53 4.56
N GLU A 63 7.48 20.19 3.44
CA GLU A 63 6.52 21.14 2.87
C GLU A 63 5.29 20.49 2.24
N ASP A 64 5.36 19.20 1.92
CA ASP A 64 4.27 18.44 1.31
C ASP A 64 3.30 17.98 2.40
N THR A 65 2.28 18.79 2.66
CA THR A 65 1.36 18.58 3.80
C THR A 65 -0.07 18.21 3.41
N ASP A 66 -0.37 18.12 2.12
CA ASP A 66 -1.70 17.79 1.65
C ASP A 66 -1.73 16.67 0.62
N PHE A 67 -2.89 16.04 0.50
CA PHE A 67 -3.14 14.90 -0.37
C PHE A 67 -2.83 15.19 -1.84
N GLU A 68 -3.33 16.30 -2.36
CA GLU A 68 -3.15 16.66 -3.77
C GLU A 68 -1.67 16.85 -4.12
N THR A 69 -0.94 17.58 -3.30
CA THR A 69 0.49 17.85 -3.52
C THR A 69 1.32 16.57 -3.51
N ILE A 70 1.08 15.71 -2.53
CA ILE A 70 1.82 14.45 -2.38
C ILE A 70 1.63 13.55 -3.60
N PHE A 71 0.39 13.33 -4.02
CA PHE A 71 0.11 12.43 -5.14
C PHE A 71 0.43 13.05 -6.49
N LYS A 72 0.27 14.34 -6.65
CA LYS A 72 0.67 15.07 -7.84
C LYS A 72 2.18 15.00 -8.09
N ASN A 73 2.98 15.10 -7.03
CA ASN A 73 4.45 15.04 -7.13
C ASN A 73 4.96 13.68 -7.64
N VAL A 74 4.20 12.64 -7.47
CA VAL A 74 4.51 11.28 -7.99
C VAL A 74 3.70 10.89 -9.21
N ASN A 75 3.03 11.87 -9.83
CA ASN A 75 2.21 11.70 -11.04
C ASN A 75 1.08 10.67 -10.89
N ILE A 76 0.47 10.63 -9.71
CA ILE A 76 -0.70 9.79 -9.45
C ILE A 76 -1.93 10.69 -9.47
N ASP A 77 -2.83 10.44 -10.41
CA ASP A 77 -4.08 11.18 -10.56
C ASP A 77 -5.17 10.53 -9.71
N ILE A 78 -5.24 10.98 -8.46
CA ILE A 78 -6.23 10.50 -7.49
C ILE A 78 -6.90 11.70 -6.84
N ASN A 79 -8.21 11.61 -6.67
CA ASN A 79 -9.01 12.61 -6.00
C ASN A 79 -9.60 12.02 -4.72
N MET A 80 -9.38 12.69 -3.60
CA MET A 80 -9.86 12.26 -2.29
C MET A 80 -11.40 12.19 -2.22
N GLU A 81 -12.10 13.10 -2.88
CA GLU A 81 -13.57 13.09 -2.95
C GLU A 81 -14.11 11.83 -3.62
N LYS A 82 -13.45 11.35 -4.66
CA LYS A 82 -13.82 10.10 -5.33
C LYS A 82 -13.68 8.90 -4.40
N ILE A 83 -12.65 8.88 -3.58
CA ILE A 83 -12.43 7.80 -2.61
C ILE A 83 -13.56 7.80 -1.58
N ILE A 84 -13.95 8.97 -1.09
CA ILE A 84 -14.91 9.09 0.01
C ILE A 84 -16.36 8.87 -0.45
N TYR A 85 -16.73 9.38 -1.63
CA TYR A 85 -18.13 9.47 -2.05
C TYR A 85 -18.55 8.51 -3.15
N LEU A 86 -17.64 7.82 -3.82
CA LEU A 86 -18.00 6.81 -4.82
C LEU A 86 -18.13 5.43 -4.15
N GLU A 87 -19.34 4.95 -4.02
CA GLU A 87 -19.68 3.64 -3.44
C GLU A 87 -19.05 2.47 -4.20
N ASP A 88 -18.77 2.65 -5.49
CA ASP A 88 -18.17 1.63 -6.36
C ASP A 88 -16.65 1.56 -6.28
N TRP A 89 -16.02 2.34 -5.43
CA TRP A 89 -14.58 2.28 -5.19
C TRP A 89 -14.21 1.07 -4.32
N THR A 90 -14.67 -0.10 -4.74
CA THR A 90 -14.43 -1.36 -4.02
C THR A 90 -13.02 -1.91 -4.22
N SER A 91 -12.27 -1.43 -5.20
CA SER A 91 -10.85 -1.73 -5.28
C SER A 91 -10.04 -0.51 -4.90
N SER A 92 -9.88 -0.36 -3.61
CA SER A 92 -9.06 0.63 -2.99
C SER A 92 -7.56 0.45 -3.26
N GLU A 93 -7.18 -0.49 -4.11
CA GLU A 93 -5.78 -0.79 -4.41
C GLU A 93 -5.38 -0.30 -5.79
N GLN A 94 -4.26 0.42 -5.87
CA GLN A 94 -3.64 0.82 -7.12
C GLN A 94 -2.16 0.44 -7.13
N LYS A 95 -1.73 -0.20 -8.21
CA LYS A 95 -0.32 -0.46 -8.44
C LYS A 95 0.25 0.65 -9.31
N VAL A 96 1.29 1.30 -8.81
CA VAL A 96 1.91 2.45 -9.46
C VAL A 96 3.42 2.27 -9.52
N LYS A 97 4.04 2.87 -10.52
CA LYS A 97 5.50 2.93 -10.61
C LYS A 97 5.96 4.32 -10.21
N VAL A 98 6.75 4.41 -9.16
CA VAL A 98 7.35 5.66 -8.68
C VAL A 98 8.86 5.52 -8.76
N LYS A 99 9.50 6.25 -9.70
CA LYS A 99 10.92 6.11 -10.00
C LYS A 99 11.25 4.65 -10.38
N ASP A 100 12.15 4.01 -9.65
CA ASP A 100 12.57 2.63 -9.91
C ASP A 100 11.79 1.59 -9.10
N ARG A 101 10.75 2.00 -8.38
CA ARG A 101 9.99 1.14 -7.48
C ARG A 101 8.56 0.95 -7.94
N TYR A 102 8.04 -0.25 -7.70
CA TYR A 102 6.64 -0.58 -7.87
C TYR A 102 5.98 -0.56 -6.50
N LEU A 103 4.93 0.25 -6.36
CA LEU A 103 4.22 0.42 -5.12
C LEU A 103 2.76 -0.03 -5.28
N ASN A 104 2.24 -0.69 -4.26
CA ASN A 104 0.82 -0.96 -4.12
C ASN A 104 0.26 0.04 -3.11
N LEU A 105 -0.71 0.83 -3.55
CA LEU A 105 -1.38 1.82 -2.72
C LEU A 105 -2.79 1.32 -2.40
N ALA A 106 -3.07 1.14 -1.12
CA ALA A 106 -4.40 0.80 -0.64
C ALA A 106 -4.99 2.01 0.06
N PHE A 107 -6.22 2.37 -0.29
CA PHE A 107 -6.92 3.52 0.26
C PHE A 107 -8.08 3.05 1.13
N GLU A 108 -8.14 3.54 2.36
CA GLU A 108 -9.19 3.24 3.31
C GLU A 108 -9.81 4.53 3.83
N ILE A 109 -11.11 4.53 3.98
CA ILE A 109 -11.83 5.65 4.57
C ILE A 109 -11.73 5.56 6.08
N LEU A 110 -11.21 6.62 6.72
CA LEU A 110 -11.25 6.75 8.17
C LEU A 110 -12.64 7.21 8.59
N LYS A 111 -13.17 6.59 9.62
CA LYS A 111 -14.49 6.88 10.16
C LYS A 111 -14.40 7.36 11.59
N ASP A 112 -15.29 8.27 11.99
CA ASP A 112 -15.44 8.71 13.37
C ASP A 112 -16.29 7.74 14.20
N GLU A 113 -16.52 8.05 15.46
CA GLU A 113 -17.32 7.24 16.39
C GLU A 113 -18.78 7.05 15.92
N LYS A 114 -19.29 7.96 15.08
CA LYS A 114 -20.64 7.90 14.51
C LYS A 114 -20.66 7.28 13.11
N ASP A 115 -19.59 6.60 12.72
CA ASP A 115 -19.44 5.93 11.41
C ASP A 115 -19.50 6.90 10.21
N ARG A 116 -19.16 8.18 10.45
CA ARG A 116 -19.08 9.20 9.40
C ARG A 116 -17.65 9.30 8.88
N PRO A 117 -17.45 9.62 7.57
CA PRO A 117 -16.11 9.81 7.05
C PRO A 117 -15.34 10.90 7.82
N ALA A 118 -14.13 10.59 8.26
CA ALA A 118 -13.25 11.47 9.00
C ALA A 118 -11.94 11.76 8.26
N GLY A 119 -11.70 11.07 7.17
CA GLY A 119 -10.50 11.23 6.37
C GLY A 119 -10.20 9.99 5.53
N VAL A 120 -8.99 9.94 5.01
CA VAL A 120 -8.51 8.83 4.20
C VAL A 120 -7.14 8.36 4.72
N MET A 121 -6.97 7.07 4.81
CA MET A 121 -5.68 6.44 5.11
C MET A 121 -5.15 5.76 3.85
N VAL A 122 -3.87 5.90 3.61
CA VAL A 122 -3.17 5.26 2.48
C VAL A 122 -2.11 4.32 3.04
N LEU A 123 -2.20 3.06 2.67
CA LEU A 123 -1.16 2.07 2.94
C LEU A 123 -0.30 1.91 1.69
N ILE A 124 1.00 2.05 1.85
CA ILE A 124 1.97 2.00 0.76
C ILE A 124 2.89 0.82 0.95
N GLN A 125 2.82 -0.12 0.03
CA GLN A 125 3.61 -1.35 0.07
C GLN A 125 4.56 -1.38 -1.13
N ASP A 126 5.86 -1.59 -0.87
CA ASP A 126 6.84 -1.77 -1.93
C ASP A 126 6.79 -3.20 -2.45
N ILE A 127 6.32 -3.36 -3.68
CA ILE A 127 6.17 -4.66 -4.35
C ILE A 127 7.22 -4.87 -5.44
N THR A 128 8.31 -4.11 -5.43
CA THR A 128 9.33 -4.14 -6.48
C THR A 128 9.93 -5.52 -6.68
N GLU A 129 10.31 -6.19 -5.61
CA GLU A 129 10.86 -7.55 -5.69
C GLU A 129 9.84 -8.55 -6.22
N HIS A 130 8.60 -8.44 -5.76
CA HIS A 130 7.51 -9.29 -6.21
C HIS A 130 7.25 -9.15 -7.72
N VAL A 131 7.22 -7.91 -8.21
CA VAL A 131 7.04 -7.61 -9.64
C VAL A 131 8.22 -8.12 -10.46
N LYS A 132 9.45 -7.95 -9.99
CA LYS A 132 10.64 -8.46 -10.66
C LYS A 132 10.63 -9.98 -10.77
N LEU A 133 10.29 -10.66 -9.68
CA LEU A 133 10.18 -12.13 -9.67
C LEU A 133 9.09 -12.63 -10.62
N ASP A 134 7.95 -11.96 -10.65
CA ASP A 134 6.86 -12.30 -11.55
C ASP A 134 7.25 -12.11 -13.02
N ASN A 135 7.95 -11.04 -13.35
CA ASN A 135 8.48 -10.79 -14.68
C ASN A 135 9.54 -11.82 -15.08
N MET A 136 10.44 -12.19 -14.18
CA MET A 136 11.42 -13.24 -14.42
C MET A 136 10.75 -14.60 -14.69
N ARG A 137 9.69 -14.90 -13.96
CA ARG A 137 8.88 -16.11 -14.18
C ARG A 137 8.24 -16.10 -15.55
N LYS A 138 7.67 -14.98 -15.97
CA LYS A 138 7.07 -14.83 -17.31
C LYS A 138 8.08 -14.97 -18.42
N GLU A 139 9.25 -14.36 -18.29
CA GLU A 139 10.36 -14.51 -19.23
C GLU A 139 10.83 -15.96 -19.32
N PHE A 140 10.99 -16.63 -18.18
CA PHE A 140 11.37 -18.03 -18.14
C PHE A 140 10.37 -18.92 -18.89
N VAL A 141 9.08 -18.74 -18.60
CA VAL A 141 8.01 -19.50 -19.29
C VAL A 141 8.02 -19.22 -20.79
N ALA A 142 8.20 -17.97 -21.20
CA ALA A 142 8.28 -17.59 -22.60
C ALA A 142 9.50 -18.20 -23.30
N ASP A 143 10.67 -18.17 -22.66
CA ASP A 143 11.91 -18.74 -23.17
C ASP A 143 11.82 -20.26 -23.32
N VAL A 144 11.30 -20.95 -22.30
CA VAL A 144 11.07 -22.39 -22.34
C VAL A 144 10.08 -22.75 -23.44
N SER A 145 9.00 -22.01 -23.57
CA SER A 145 8.01 -22.23 -24.64
C SER A 145 8.62 -22.05 -26.02
N HIS A 146 9.44 -21.03 -26.19
CA HIS A 146 10.13 -20.76 -27.45
C HIS A 146 11.17 -21.84 -27.76
N GLU A 147 12.00 -22.25 -26.81
CA GLU A 147 12.99 -23.30 -26.99
C GLU A 147 12.37 -24.66 -27.24
N LEU A 148 11.22 -24.98 -26.66
CA LEU A 148 10.48 -26.21 -26.93
C LEU A 148 9.79 -26.20 -28.30
N LYS A 149 9.38 -25.05 -28.79
CA LYS A 149 8.68 -24.89 -30.05
C LYS A 149 9.54 -25.28 -31.26
N THR A 150 10.81 -24.93 -31.25
CA THR A 150 11.76 -25.24 -32.31
C THR A 150 11.98 -26.76 -32.49
N PRO A 151 12.35 -27.56 -31.47
CA PRO A 151 12.50 -28.99 -31.61
C PRO A 151 11.19 -29.70 -31.91
N ILE A 152 10.06 -29.27 -31.37
CA ILE A 152 8.75 -29.85 -31.71
C ILE A 152 8.41 -29.61 -33.16
N THR A 153 8.65 -28.41 -33.69
CA THR A 153 8.46 -28.11 -35.11
C THR A 153 9.36 -28.96 -35.99
N SER A 154 10.61 -29.20 -35.61
CA SER A 154 11.54 -30.08 -36.31
C SER A 154 11.05 -31.52 -36.31
N ILE A 155 10.55 -32.04 -35.18
CA ILE A 155 9.97 -33.38 -35.09
C ILE A 155 8.74 -33.52 -35.99
N MET A 156 7.87 -32.54 -36.01
CA MET A 156 6.70 -32.51 -36.89
C MET A 156 7.10 -32.49 -38.37
N GLY A 157 8.12 -31.70 -38.73
CA GLY A 157 8.66 -31.65 -40.06
C GLY A 157 9.22 -32.99 -40.51
N TYR A 158 9.97 -33.67 -39.65
CA TYR A 158 10.48 -35.02 -39.93
C TYR A 158 9.37 -36.06 -40.07
N ALA A 159 8.35 -35.98 -39.20
CA ALA A 159 7.19 -36.87 -39.29
C ALA A 159 6.42 -36.69 -40.60
N ASP A 160 6.21 -35.46 -41.05
CA ASP A 160 5.57 -35.14 -42.32
C ASP A 160 6.41 -35.64 -43.51
N THR A 161 7.72 -35.50 -43.47
CA THR A 161 8.63 -36.00 -44.50
C THR A 161 8.59 -37.52 -44.59
N LEU A 162 8.56 -38.21 -43.45
CA LEU A 162 8.44 -39.68 -43.42
C LEU A 162 7.11 -40.17 -43.99
N LEU A 163 6.01 -39.45 -43.71
CA LEU A 163 4.69 -39.76 -44.26
C LEU A 163 4.64 -39.54 -45.78
N GLU A 164 5.30 -38.52 -46.31
CA GLU A 164 5.42 -38.27 -47.74
C GLU A 164 6.29 -39.32 -48.45
N THR A 165 7.30 -39.87 -47.77
CA THR A 165 8.22 -40.85 -48.34
C THR A 165 7.62 -42.28 -48.42
N ASP A 166 6.61 -42.58 -47.60
CA ASP A 166 5.88 -43.86 -47.60
C ASP A 166 4.83 -43.98 -48.73
N HIS A 167 4.67 -42.94 -49.51
CA HIS A 167 3.85 -42.90 -50.71
C HIS A 167 4.71 -42.94 -51.98
#